data_ee911bb15efc1ff54a0a0bd8a17ab693
#
_entry.id   ee911bb15efc1ff54a0a0bd8a17ab693
#
_cell.length_a   1.000
_cell.length_b   1.000
_cell.length_c   1.000
_cell.angle_alpha   90.00
_cell.angle_beta   90.00
_cell.angle_gamma   90.00
#
_symmetry.space_group_name_H-M   'P 1'
#
loop_
_entity.id
_entity.type
_entity.pdbx_description
1 polymer ?
#
loop_
_entity_poly.entity_id
_entity_poly.type
_entity_poly.pdbx_seq_one_letter_code
_entity_poly.pdbx_strand_id
1 'polypeptide(L)'
;GNADGSETFTFTPKASAIFDSTGNKASTTQNFSKIKLNDKAPPVINSLSLSADNSTLSIDFSESVYSKGNGTGDLEKSDFVFSITGESIVLTSPFPSSISKKGNTFTLGIGSRGDPNGTEVLSVLIVDNAIFDASGNSAKMEQVKNKVTFNDKNAPIITNLDLANNNSSLTVTFNEPTFSANDGTGSLDSTAFILTINNGYSTLTQKHPNTLKFIDSTFTYILGLPLKGIAEGSEELVISFPDDGIFDASGSEASQTQVINKVNLFDLSAPTITESRLNSDNKNVKVRFSVPVFSSAKGTGDLERDDFNLELSGGSATLKNRTPSSITSSENGRTHQLGIDIVGVPDGRETLTITPVDNNIFDSSANPANKIQSNNSMNLFDKQPPMVTDVSISSSNDSLFVIFDEAVYASEDGTDSLKADDFLLSLTGGVAGLSNSNPASVKGSGKN
;
A
#
# COMPACT_ATOMS: atom_id res chain seq x y z
N GLY A 1 -46.14 -45.84 -2.43
CA GLY A 1 -46.44 -44.41 -2.70
C GLY A 1 -47.94 -44.16 -2.68
N ASN A 2 -48.32 -42.91 -2.48
CA ASN A 2 -49.72 -42.51 -2.64
C ASN A 2 -50.04 -42.45 -4.16
N ALA A 3 -51.25 -42.82 -4.51
CA ALA A 3 -51.74 -42.63 -5.88
C ALA A 3 -51.84 -41.14 -6.19
N ASP A 4 -51.45 -40.72 -7.40
CA ASP A 4 -51.53 -39.34 -7.90
C ASP A 4 -52.71 -39.10 -8.86
N GLY A 5 -53.65 -40.10 -8.96
CA GLY A 5 -54.81 -40.05 -9.84
C GLY A 5 -54.49 -40.32 -11.29
N SER A 6 -53.25 -40.55 -11.69
CA SER A 6 -52.86 -40.98 -13.03
C SER A 6 -52.96 -42.48 -13.22
N GLU A 7 -52.91 -43.23 -12.14
CA GLU A 7 -52.89 -44.67 -12.14
C GLU A 7 -54.28 -45.22 -12.55
N THR A 8 -54.23 -46.28 -13.29
CA THR A 8 -55.42 -46.99 -13.71
C THR A 8 -55.40 -48.41 -13.12
N PHE A 9 -56.39 -48.69 -12.28
CA PHE A 9 -56.64 -50.03 -11.82
C PHE A 9 -57.42 -50.83 -12.92
N THR A 10 -56.85 -51.95 -13.30
CA THR A 10 -57.48 -52.81 -14.29
C THR A 10 -57.92 -54.11 -13.59
N PHE A 11 -59.18 -54.41 -13.68
CA PHE A 11 -59.77 -55.71 -13.25
C PHE A 11 -60.06 -56.56 -14.44
N THR A 12 -59.55 -57.76 -14.42
CA THR A 12 -59.84 -58.78 -15.48
C THR A 12 -60.16 -60.10 -14.78
N PRO A 13 -61.36 -60.69 -15.08
CA PRO A 13 -61.66 -62.01 -14.58
C PRO A 13 -60.59 -63.00 -15.02
N LYS A 14 -60.12 -63.87 -14.13
CA LYS A 14 -59.24 -64.98 -14.49
C LYS A 14 -60.00 -65.94 -15.38
N ALA A 15 -59.40 -66.39 -16.44
CA ALA A 15 -59.97 -67.30 -17.36
C ALA A 15 -60.54 -68.57 -16.66
N SER A 16 -61.82 -68.93 -16.88
CA SER A 16 -62.49 -70.08 -16.30
C SER A 16 -62.54 -70.09 -14.74
N ALA A 17 -62.57 -68.91 -14.11
CA ALA A 17 -62.65 -68.83 -12.63
C ALA A 17 -63.98 -68.24 -12.10
N ILE A 18 -64.73 -67.54 -12.98
CA ILE A 18 -66.02 -66.94 -12.61
C ILE A 18 -67.09 -67.44 -13.61
N PHE A 19 -68.20 -67.93 -13.09
CA PHE A 19 -69.32 -68.50 -13.86
C PHE A 19 -70.64 -67.88 -13.39
N ASP A 20 -71.59 -67.80 -14.28
CA ASP A 20 -73.00 -67.50 -13.95
C ASP A 20 -73.68 -68.75 -13.35
N SER A 21 -74.95 -68.64 -12.98
CA SER A 21 -75.70 -69.72 -12.39
C SER A 21 -76.06 -70.84 -13.40
N THR A 22 -75.82 -70.66 -14.68
CA THR A 22 -75.98 -71.57 -15.77
C THR A 22 -74.71 -72.18 -16.32
N GLY A 23 -73.51 -71.84 -15.69
CA GLY A 23 -72.24 -72.36 -16.04
C GLY A 23 -71.47 -71.60 -17.17
N ASN A 24 -71.97 -70.42 -17.61
CA ASN A 24 -71.27 -69.63 -18.61
C ASN A 24 -70.13 -68.90 -17.98
N LYS A 25 -68.97 -68.89 -18.65
CA LYS A 25 -67.73 -68.22 -18.16
C LYS A 25 -67.84 -66.72 -18.32
N ALA A 26 -67.37 -65.95 -17.30
CA ALA A 26 -67.17 -64.52 -17.41
C ALA A 26 -66.16 -64.19 -18.50
N SER A 27 -66.46 -63.16 -19.30
CA SER A 27 -65.54 -62.69 -20.32
C SER A 27 -64.27 -62.14 -19.67
N THR A 28 -63.10 -62.49 -20.24
CA THR A 28 -61.82 -61.93 -19.88
C THR A 28 -61.56 -60.55 -20.50
N THR A 29 -62.43 -60.06 -21.41
CA THR A 29 -62.42 -58.72 -21.96
C THR A 29 -63.66 -57.97 -21.45
N GLN A 30 -63.43 -57.02 -20.56
CA GLN A 30 -64.47 -56.20 -19.90
C GLN A 30 -64.30 -54.72 -20.31
N ASN A 31 -65.37 -54.08 -20.77
CA ASN A 31 -65.34 -52.65 -21.20
C ASN A 31 -65.30 -51.71 -20.04
N PHE A 32 -65.53 -52.13 -18.77
CA PHE A 32 -65.53 -51.31 -17.57
C PHE A 32 -64.45 -51.76 -16.59
N SER A 33 -63.43 -52.45 -17.03
CA SER A 33 -62.35 -52.99 -16.17
C SER A 33 -61.24 -51.99 -15.83
N LYS A 34 -61.35 -50.74 -16.29
CA LYS A 34 -60.36 -49.71 -16.06
C LYS A 34 -60.95 -48.59 -15.17
N ILE A 35 -60.44 -48.45 -13.96
CA ILE A 35 -60.88 -47.43 -13.02
C ILE A 35 -59.65 -46.65 -12.62
N LYS A 36 -59.70 -45.31 -12.69
CA LYS A 36 -58.64 -44.43 -12.12
C LYS A 36 -58.68 -44.50 -10.62
N LEU A 37 -57.50 -44.56 -10.01
CA LEU A 37 -57.37 -44.39 -8.58
C LEU A 37 -57.66 -42.91 -8.20
N ASN A 38 -58.18 -42.75 -7.01
CA ASN A 38 -58.33 -41.39 -6.44
C ASN A 38 -56.93 -40.88 -6.09
N ASP A 39 -56.70 -39.63 -6.42
CA ASP A 39 -55.52 -38.94 -5.97
C ASP A 39 -55.44 -38.83 -4.45
N LYS A 40 -54.28 -39.23 -3.88
CA LYS A 40 -53.91 -39.18 -2.46
C LYS A 40 -52.52 -38.59 -2.23
N ALA A 41 -51.91 -38.10 -3.32
CA ALA A 41 -50.60 -37.49 -3.28
C ALA A 41 -50.76 -35.99 -3.00
N PRO A 42 -50.16 -35.46 -1.90
CA PRO A 42 -50.22 -34.03 -1.65
C PRO A 42 -49.34 -33.25 -2.66
N PRO A 43 -49.73 -32.02 -3.00
CA PRO A 43 -48.89 -31.18 -3.86
C PRO A 43 -47.53 -30.89 -3.26
N VAL A 44 -46.48 -30.87 -4.10
CA VAL A 44 -45.10 -30.61 -3.68
C VAL A 44 -44.53 -29.47 -4.50
N ILE A 45 -43.52 -28.78 -3.93
CA ILE A 45 -42.73 -27.79 -4.64
C ILE A 45 -41.75 -28.53 -5.56
N ASN A 46 -41.87 -28.35 -6.85
CA ASN A 46 -40.97 -28.90 -7.86
C ASN A 46 -39.69 -28.10 -8.01
N SER A 47 -39.79 -26.77 -8.00
CA SER A 47 -38.66 -25.89 -8.11
C SER A 47 -38.91 -24.54 -7.43
N LEU A 48 -37.78 -23.94 -6.99
CA LEU A 48 -37.69 -22.55 -6.53
C LEU A 48 -36.69 -21.82 -7.43
N SER A 49 -36.99 -20.60 -7.78
CA SER A 49 -36.03 -19.71 -8.46
C SER A 49 -36.15 -18.27 -7.91
N LEU A 50 -35.04 -17.69 -7.58
CA LEU A 50 -34.92 -16.31 -7.10
C LEU A 50 -34.69 -15.38 -8.30
N SER A 51 -35.33 -14.19 -8.32
CA SER A 51 -34.99 -13.16 -9.30
C SER A 51 -33.56 -12.67 -9.12
N ALA A 52 -32.93 -12.18 -10.17
CA ALA A 52 -31.55 -11.69 -10.12
C ALA A 52 -31.35 -10.55 -9.12
N ASP A 53 -32.39 -9.73 -8.85
CA ASP A 53 -32.41 -8.63 -7.90
C ASP A 53 -32.82 -9.05 -6.47
N ASN A 54 -33.03 -10.34 -6.23
CA ASN A 54 -33.50 -10.92 -4.97
C ASN A 54 -34.87 -10.43 -4.50
N SER A 55 -35.65 -9.75 -5.36
CA SER A 55 -36.91 -9.13 -4.97
C SER A 55 -38.09 -10.09 -5.00
N THR A 56 -38.00 -11.18 -5.76
CA THR A 56 -39.09 -12.16 -5.93
C THR A 56 -38.61 -13.60 -5.96
N LEU A 57 -39.43 -14.48 -5.41
CA LEU A 57 -39.26 -15.93 -5.45
C LEU A 57 -40.36 -16.57 -6.30
N SER A 58 -39.97 -17.30 -7.32
CA SER A 58 -40.89 -18.13 -8.09
C SER A 58 -40.94 -19.55 -7.54
N ILE A 59 -42.13 -20.04 -7.28
CA ILE A 59 -42.44 -21.40 -6.80
C ILE A 59 -43.26 -22.13 -7.82
N ASP A 60 -42.78 -23.27 -8.30
CA ASP A 60 -43.52 -24.15 -9.19
C ASP A 60 -43.99 -25.39 -8.44
N PHE A 61 -45.32 -25.63 -8.43
CA PHE A 61 -45.90 -26.81 -7.80
C PHE A 61 -46.07 -27.97 -8.78
N SER A 62 -46.05 -29.20 -8.25
CA SER A 62 -46.24 -30.44 -9.02
C SER A 62 -47.57 -30.46 -9.79
N GLU A 63 -48.53 -29.70 -9.29
CA GLU A 63 -49.93 -29.67 -9.78
C GLU A 63 -50.60 -28.34 -9.44
N SER A 64 -51.86 -28.19 -9.87
CA SER A 64 -52.66 -27.02 -9.51
C SER A 64 -53.05 -27.04 -8.05
N VAL A 65 -52.82 -25.90 -7.38
CA VAL A 65 -53.07 -25.75 -5.93
C VAL A 65 -54.11 -24.67 -5.63
N TYR A 66 -54.76 -24.85 -4.49
CA TYR A 66 -55.95 -24.10 -4.03
C TYR A 66 -55.85 -23.81 -2.52
N SER A 67 -56.52 -22.78 -2.04
CA SER A 67 -56.59 -22.45 -0.61
C SER A 67 -57.62 -23.26 0.17
N LYS A 68 -58.48 -24.03 -0.52
CA LYS A 68 -59.53 -24.84 0.12
C LYS A 68 -59.46 -26.30 -0.36
N GLY A 69 -59.71 -27.22 0.60
CA GLY A 69 -59.70 -28.67 0.31
C GLY A 69 -60.82 -29.19 -0.63
N ASN A 70 -61.63 -28.32 -1.15
CA ASN A 70 -62.62 -28.65 -2.21
C ASN A 70 -62.12 -28.30 -3.61
N GLY A 71 -60.82 -28.00 -3.82
CA GLY A 71 -60.26 -27.64 -5.08
C GLY A 71 -60.62 -26.23 -5.58
N THR A 72 -60.92 -25.30 -4.66
CA THR A 72 -61.28 -23.92 -4.98
C THR A 72 -60.52 -22.91 -4.14
N GLY A 73 -60.56 -21.65 -4.52
CA GLY A 73 -59.93 -20.54 -3.83
C GLY A 73 -58.49 -20.29 -4.26
N ASP A 74 -58.11 -19.02 -4.34
CA ASP A 74 -56.78 -18.58 -4.64
C ASP A 74 -55.91 -18.57 -3.39
N LEU A 75 -54.58 -18.82 -3.55
CA LEU A 75 -53.62 -18.71 -2.48
C LEU A 75 -53.39 -17.26 -2.11
N GLU A 76 -53.18 -17.03 -0.81
CA GLU A 76 -52.87 -15.72 -0.20
C GLU A 76 -51.43 -15.69 0.32
N LYS A 77 -50.94 -14.48 0.63
CA LYS A 77 -49.59 -14.27 1.22
C LYS A 77 -49.43 -15.02 2.54
N SER A 78 -50.50 -15.11 3.31
CA SER A 78 -50.55 -15.79 4.63
C SER A 78 -50.37 -17.31 4.53
N ASP A 79 -50.48 -17.93 3.32
CA ASP A 79 -50.29 -19.34 3.15
C ASP A 79 -48.82 -19.77 3.10
N PHE A 80 -47.90 -18.78 3.07
CA PHE A 80 -46.47 -18.96 3.06
C PHE A 80 -45.78 -18.22 4.20
N VAL A 81 -44.73 -18.83 4.75
CA VAL A 81 -43.84 -18.21 5.73
C VAL A 81 -42.40 -18.28 5.24
N PHE A 82 -41.72 -17.13 5.24
CA PHE A 82 -40.33 -17.01 4.93
C PHE A 82 -39.47 -17.01 6.18
N SER A 83 -38.30 -17.62 6.11
CA SER A 83 -37.23 -17.46 7.08
C SER A 83 -35.90 -17.37 6.36
N ILE A 84 -34.95 -16.62 6.94
CA ILE A 84 -33.60 -16.46 6.41
C ILE A 84 -32.58 -16.98 7.43
N THR A 85 -31.54 -17.63 6.94
CA THR A 85 -30.30 -17.91 7.67
C THR A 85 -29.17 -17.13 7.04
N GLY A 86 -28.30 -16.51 7.85
CA GLY A 86 -27.27 -15.56 7.45
C GLY A 86 -27.46 -14.23 8.18
N GLU A 87 -26.46 -13.33 8.09
CA GLU A 87 -26.44 -12.11 8.91
C GLU A 87 -26.54 -10.81 8.10
N SER A 88 -26.29 -10.86 6.77
CA SER A 88 -26.18 -9.64 5.94
C SER A 88 -27.53 -9.03 5.59
N ILE A 89 -28.62 -9.81 5.62
CA ILE A 89 -29.97 -9.33 5.32
C ILE A 89 -30.99 -9.77 6.36
N VAL A 90 -32.05 -8.99 6.49
CA VAL A 90 -33.17 -9.25 7.40
C VAL A 90 -34.48 -9.09 6.64
N LEU A 91 -35.42 -10.05 6.84
CA LEU A 91 -36.79 -9.92 6.31
C LEU A 91 -37.52 -8.76 7.01
N THR A 92 -38.25 -7.96 6.24
CA THR A 92 -39.13 -6.93 6.77
C THR A 92 -40.44 -7.51 7.29
N SER A 93 -40.81 -8.71 6.84
CA SER A 93 -41.95 -9.49 7.24
C SER A 93 -41.69 -10.99 7.01
N PRO A 94 -42.17 -11.88 7.87
CA PRO A 94 -42.13 -13.32 7.61
C PRO A 94 -43.09 -13.77 6.50
N PHE A 95 -43.96 -12.89 6.00
CA PHE A 95 -44.89 -13.19 4.91
C PHE A 95 -44.44 -12.52 3.61
N PRO A 96 -44.76 -13.11 2.43
CA PRO A 96 -44.53 -12.46 1.15
C PRO A 96 -45.11 -11.05 1.09
N SER A 97 -44.43 -10.11 0.47
CA SER A 97 -44.92 -8.74 0.24
C SER A 97 -46.00 -8.69 -0.84
N SER A 98 -45.93 -9.60 -1.82
CA SER A 98 -46.91 -9.77 -2.89
C SER A 98 -47.04 -11.24 -3.27
N ILE A 99 -48.14 -11.60 -3.97
CA ILE A 99 -48.35 -12.89 -4.57
C ILE A 99 -48.99 -12.70 -5.94
N SER A 100 -48.54 -13.46 -6.97
CA SER A 100 -49.17 -13.54 -8.27
C SER A 100 -49.07 -14.96 -8.80
N LYS A 101 -49.97 -15.36 -9.69
CA LYS A 101 -50.08 -16.74 -10.23
C LYS A 101 -50.04 -16.74 -11.75
N LYS A 102 -49.28 -17.68 -12.31
CA LYS A 102 -49.28 -17.99 -13.73
C LYS A 102 -49.19 -19.53 -13.93
N GLY A 103 -50.30 -20.19 -14.24
CA GLY A 103 -50.34 -21.66 -14.27
C GLY A 103 -50.16 -22.26 -12.88
N ASN A 104 -49.21 -23.18 -12.72
CA ASN A 104 -48.83 -23.78 -11.42
C ASN A 104 -47.68 -23.01 -10.73
N THR A 105 -47.18 -21.94 -11.34
CA THR A 105 -46.12 -21.12 -10.80
C THR A 105 -46.68 -19.92 -10.05
N PHE A 106 -46.20 -19.71 -8.81
CA PHE A 106 -46.49 -18.56 -8.00
C PHE A 106 -45.24 -17.70 -7.86
N THR A 107 -45.39 -16.39 -8.03
CA THR A 107 -44.32 -15.42 -7.77
C THR A 107 -44.66 -14.68 -6.49
N LEU A 108 -43.78 -14.81 -5.49
CA LEU A 108 -43.88 -14.21 -4.17
C LEU A 108 -42.89 -13.06 -4.04
N GLY A 109 -43.34 -11.87 -3.63
CA GLY A 109 -42.45 -10.76 -3.34
C GLY A 109 -41.71 -10.98 -2.04
N ILE A 110 -40.42 -10.67 -2.03
CA ILE A 110 -39.55 -10.74 -0.85
C ILE A 110 -39.32 -9.31 -0.35
N GLY A 111 -39.70 -9.06 0.89
CA GLY A 111 -39.37 -7.82 1.59
C GLY A 111 -38.13 -8.04 2.46
N SER A 112 -36.99 -7.47 2.08
CA SER A 112 -35.75 -7.54 2.85
C SER A 112 -35.05 -6.19 2.98
N ARG A 113 -34.11 -6.09 3.92
CA ARG A 113 -33.20 -4.96 4.12
C ARG A 113 -31.77 -5.49 4.29
N GLY A 114 -30.78 -4.75 3.79
CA GLY A 114 -29.37 -5.14 3.74
C GLY A 114 -29.01 -5.69 2.38
N ASP A 115 -27.71 -5.87 2.16
CA ASP A 115 -27.15 -6.38 0.91
C ASP A 115 -26.66 -7.81 1.16
N PRO A 116 -27.22 -8.81 0.47
CA PRO A 116 -26.79 -10.20 0.62
C PRO A 116 -25.38 -10.40 0.06
N ASN A 117 -24.62 -11.29 0.70
CA ASN A 117 -23.27 -11.66 0.29
C ASN A 117 -23.18 -13.07 -0.35
N GLY A 118 -24.31 -13.61 -0.81
CA GLY A 118 -24.37 -14.91 -1.45
C GLY A 118 -24.33 -16.12 -0.49
N THR A 119 -24.28 -15.89 0.81
CA THR A 119 -24.30 -16.97 1.82
C THR A 119 -25.67 -17.15 2.48
N GLU A 120 -26.55 -16.18 2.34
CA GLU A 120 -27.87 -16.20 2.94
C GLU A 120 -28.79 -17.16 2.20
N VAL A 121 -29.55 -17.91 2.98
CA VAL A 121 -30.50 -18.89 2.47
C VAL A 121 -31.91 -18.53 2.89
N LEU A 122 -32.78 -18.27 1.90
CA LEU A 122 -34.22 -18.13 2.08
C LEU A 122 -34.85 -19.52 2.16
N SER A 123 -35.62 -19.77 3.21
CA SER A 123 -36.46 -20.94 3.36
C SER A 123 -37.94 -20.55 3.28
N VAL A 124 -38.73 -21.34 2.57
CA VAL A 124 -40.17 -21.20 2.42
C VAL A 124 -40.88 -22.34 3.13
N LEU A 125 -41.77 -22.03 4.05
CA LEU A 125 -42.63 -22.98 4.69
C LEU A 125 -44.07 -22.73 4.20
N ILE A 126 -44.84 -23.80 4.00
CA ILE A 126 -46.28 -23.75 3.74
C ILE A 126 -47.01 -23.77 5.07
N VAL A 127 -48.00 -22.89 5.28
CA VAL A 127 -48.79 -22.90 6.51
C VAL A 127 -49.65 -24.17 6.53
N ASP A 128 -49.75 -24.83 7.68
CA ASP A 128 -50.45 -26.10 7.79
C ASP A 128 -51.91 -25.95 7.36
N ASN A 129 -52.40 -26.86 6.53
CA ASN A 129 -53.76 -26.86 5.97
C ASN A 129 -54.15 -25.58 5.20
N ALA A 130 -53.17 -24.87 4.60
CA ALA A 130 -53.43 -23.67 3.82
C ALA A 130 -53.43 -23.92 2.30
N ILE A 131 -52.74 -24.96 1.83
CA ILE A 131 -52.59 -25.26 0.41
C ILE A 131 -53.02 -26.71 0.14
N PHE A 132 -53.92 -26.89 -0.83
CA PHE A 132 -54.49 -28.19 -1.21
C PHE A 132 -54.41 -28.38 -2.72
N ASP A 133 -54.40 -29.64 -3.18
CA ASP A 133 -54.69 -29.99 -4.55
C ASP A 133 -56.22 -29.98 -4.86
N ALA A 134 -56.56 -30.34 -6.09
CA ALA A 134 -57.95 -30.44 -6.52
C ALA A 134 -58.73 -31.60 -5.83
N SER A 135 -58.04 -32.59 -5.28
CA SER A 135 -58.54 -33.75 -4.59
C SER A 135 -58.66 -33.59 -3.08
N GLY A 136 -58.22 -32.43 -2.55
CA GLY A 136 -58.28 -32.09 -1.14
C GLY A 136 -57.11 -32.63 -0.33
N ASN A 137 -56.02 -33.07 -0.95
CA ASN A 137 -54.80 -33.43 -0.21
C ASN A 137 -54.02 -32.16 0.16
N SER A 138 -53.68 -31.99 1.44
CA SER A 138 -52.97 -30.82 1.96
C SER A 138 -51.47 -30.94 1.68
N ALA A 139 -50.86 -29.88 1.17
CA ALA A 139 -49.40 -29.74 1.07
C ALA A 139 -48.77 -29.83 2.46
N LYS A 140 -47.59 -30.50 2.55
CA LYS A 140 -46.84 -30.55 3.80
C LYS A 140 -46.20 -29.20 4.12
N MET A 141 -46.10 -28.86 5.39
CA MET A 141 -45.46 -27.62 5.84
C MET A 141 -44.02 -27.51 5.35
N GLU A 142 -43.23 -28.57 5.56
CA GLU A 142 -41.86 -28.65 5.06
C GLU A 142 -41.82 -29.41 3.72
N GLN A 143 -41.25 -28.74 2.74
CA GLN A 143 -41.04 -29.28 1.41
C GLN A 143 -39.57 -29.66 1.23
N VAL A 144 -39.30 -30.69 0.40
CA VAL A 144 -37.92 -31.13 0.11
C VAL A 144 -37.11 -30.02 -0.57
N LYS A 145 -37.78 -29.27 -1.48
CA LYS A 145 -37.20 -28.15 -2.21
C LYS A 145 -37.79 -26.85 -1.71
N ASN A 146 -37.43 -26.43 -0.51
CA ASN A 146 -37.98 -25.23 0.13
C ASN A 146 -36.90 -24.14 0.42
N LYS A 147 -35.72 -24.27 -0.15
CA LYS A 147 -34.58 -23.35 0.12
C LYS A 147 -33.97 -22.85 -1.17
N VAL A 148 -33.54 -21.60 -1.15
CA VAL A 148 -32.79 -20.96 -2.23
C VAL A 148 -31.78 -20.00 -1.63
N THR A 149 -30.57 -19.91 -2.20
CA THR A 149 -29.55 -18.98 -1.78
C THR A 149 -29.77 -17.63 -2.46
N PHE A 150 -29.60 -16.53 -1.73
CA PHE A 150 -29.63 -15.18 -2.30
C PHE A 150 -28.46 -14.96 -3.25
N ASN A 151 -28.71 -14.20 -4.32
CA ASN A 151 -27.63 -13.72 -5.17
C ASN A 151 -26.81 -12.68 -4.40
N ASP A 152 -25.49 -12.74 -4.50
CA ASP A 152 -24.60 -11.74 -3.94
C ASP A 152 -24.86 -10.35 -4.52
N LYS A 153 -24.86 -9.32 -3.67
CA LYS A 153 -25.01 -7.90 -4.02
C LYS A 153 -23.92 -7.03 -3.44
N ASN A 154 -23.01 -7.61 -2.69
CA ASN A 154 -21.86 -6.91 -2.19
C ASN A 154 -20.79 -6.82 -3.29
N ALA A 155 -20.24 -5.66 -3.43
CA ALA A 155 -19.09 -5.46 -4.32
C ALA A 155 -17.79 -5.88 -3.64
N PRO A 156 -16.76 -6.32 -4.38
CA PRO A 156 -15.46 -6.62 -3.83
C PRO A 156 -14.83 -5.40 -3.14
N ILE A 157 -14.27 -5.62 -1.97
CA ILE A 157 -13.56 -4.59 -1.21
C ILE A 157 -12.15 -5.04 -0.85
N ILE A 158 -11.21 -4.09 -0.79
CA ILE A 158 -9.88 -4.34 -0.23
C ILE A 158 -10.01 -4.50 1.28
N THR A 159 -9.53 -5.62 1.80
CA THR A 159 -9.48 -5.92 3.24
C THR A 159 -8.11 -5.68 3.84
N ASN A 160 -7.04 -5.77 3.03
CA ASN A 160 -5.68 -5.54 3.48
C ASN A 160 -4.77 -5.03 2.36
N LEU A 161 -3.85 -4.14 2.74
CA LEU A 161 -2.70 -3.71 1.97
C LEU A 161 -1.43 -3.99 2.77
N ASP A 162 -0.47 -4.70 2.16
CA ASP A 162 0.83 -4.97 2.77
C ASP A 162 1.96 -4.64 1.79
N LEU A 163 2.78 -3.66 2.17
CA LEU A 163 3.88 -3.17 1.36
C LEU A 163 5.17 -3.91 1.73
N ALA A 164 5.88 -4.39 0.73
CA ALA A 164 7.21 -4.97 0.94
C ALA A 164 8.19 -3.92 1.50
N ASN A 165 9.03 -4.29 2.47
CA ASN A 165 9.95 -3.38 3.17
C ASN A 165 10.94 -2.65 2.25
N ASN A 166 11.18 -3.16 1.04
CA ASN A 166 12.00 -2.55 0.00
C ASN A 166 11.19 -1.77 -1.04
N ASN A 167 9.91 -1.52 -0.77
CA ASN A 167 8.97 -0.85 -1.66
C ASN A 167 8.82 -1.49 -3.06
N SER A 168 9.25 -2.75 -3.26
CA SER A 168 9.24 -3.38 -4.59
C SER A 168 7.87 -3.89 -5.01
N SER A 169 6.99 -4.17 -4.06
CA SER A 169 5.66 -4.73 -4.31
C SER A 169 4.65 -4.38 -3.24
N LEU A 170 3.39 -4.28 -3.65
CA LEU A 170 2.22 -4.12 -2.78
C LEU A 170 1.36 -5.38 -2.88
N THR A 171 1.05 -5.97 -1.74
CA THR A 171 0.09 -7.08 -1.63
C THR A 171 -1.29 -6.50 -1.34
N VAL A 172 -2.28 -6.85 -2.17
CA VAL A 172 -3.68 -6.41 -2.08
C VAL A 172 -4.55 -7.62 -1.85
N THR A 173 -5.32 -7.66 -0.77
CA THR A 173 -6.22 -8.75 -0.44
C THR A 173 -7.67 -8.27 -0.50
N PHE A 174 -8.52 -9.00 -1.22
CA PHE A 174 -9.96 -8.76 -1.29
C PHE A 174 -10.73 -9.64 -0.30
N ASN A 175 -11.98 -9.28 -0.01
CA ASN A 175 -12.90 -10.08 0.79
C ASN A 175 -13.38 -11.34 0.07
N GLU A 176 -13.31 -11.37 -1.27
CA GLU A 176 -13.90 -12.38 -2.14
C GLU A 176 -13.16 -12.52 -3.48
N PRO A 177 -13.46 -13.56 -4.32
CA PRO A 177 -12.91 -13.67 -5.65
C PRO A 177 -13.28 -12.50 -6.56
N THR A 178 -12.33 -12.06 -7.38
CA THR A 178 -12.49 -10.92 -8.28
C THR A 178 -12.25 -11.32 -9.74
N PHE A 179 -12.98 -10.69 -10.65
CA PHE A 179 -13.02 -10.99 -12.08
C PHE A 179 -12.92 -9.72 -12.92
N SER A 180 -12.47 -9.88 -14.17
CA SER A 180 -12.37 -8.76 -15.13
C SER A 180 -13.64 -8.53 -15.93
N ALA A 181 -14.64 -9.42 -15.82
CA ALA A 181 -15.92 -9.31 -16.51
C ALA A 181 -17.08 -9.43 -15.52
N ASN A 182 -18.17 -8.73 -15.80
CA ASN A 182 -19.38 -8.69 -14.96
C ASN A 182 -20.24 -9.97 -14.99
N ASP A 183 -19.80 -10.97 -15.73
CA ASP A 183 -20.40 -12.32 -15.73
C ASP A 183 -19.69 -13.30 -14.78
N GLY A 184 -18.78 -12.80 -13.93
CA GLY A 184 -17.98 -13.61 -13.01
C GLY A 184 -16.89 -14.43 -13.70
N THR A 185 -16.42 -13.99 -14.86
CA THR A 185 -15.35 -14.64 -15.63
C THR A 185 -14.18 -13.70 -15.90
N GLY A 186 -13.08 -14.28 -16.39
CA GLY A 186 -11.87 -13.53 -16.72
C GLY A 186 -10.98 -13.24 -15.52
N SER A 187 -9.67 -13.23 -15.76
CA SER A 187 -8.66 -12.90 -14.76
C SER A 187 -8.30 -11.42 -14.84
N LEU A 188 -8.04 -10.78 -13.70
CA LEU A 188 -7.49 -9.42 -13.68
C LEU A 188 -6.09 -9.40 -14.27
N ASP A 189 -5.77 -8.32 -14.96
CA ASP A 189 -4.40 -7.97 -15.38
C ASP A 189 -3.94 -6.69 -14.67
N SER A 190 -2.73 -6.23 -15.00
CA SER A 190 -2.17 -5.04 -14.34
C SER A 190 -2.98 -3.76 -14.60
N THR A 191 -3.77 -3.69 -15.67
CA THR A 191 -4.58 -2.50 -16.00
C THR A 191 -5.80 -2.33 -15.10
N ALA A 192 -6.21 -3.38 -14.38
CA ALA A 192 -7.26 -3.33 -13.36
C ALA A 192 -6.88 -2.50 -12.13
N PHE A 193 -5.59 -2.15 -11.97
CA PHE A 193 -5.06 -1.40 -10.83
C PHE A 193 -4.43 -0.11 -11.31
N ILE A 194 -4.83 1.02 -10.70
CA ILE A 194 -4.26 2.34 -10.94
C ILE A 194 -3.49 2.75 -9.69
N LEU A 195 -2.21 3.07 -9.87
CA LEU A 195 -1.31 3.51 -8.82
C LEU A 195 -1.07 5.00 -8.93
N THR A 196 -1.05 5.70 -7.80
CA THR A 196 -0.70 7.12 -7.70
C THR A 196 0.19 7.33 -6.49
N ILE A 197 1.21 8.18 -6.59
CA ILE A 197 2.03 8.61 -5.46
C ILE A 197 1.75 10.08 -5.18
N ASN A 198 1.50 10.38 -3.92
CA ASN A 198 1.39 11.73 -3.38
C ASN A 198 2.60 12.01 -2.51
N ASN A 199 3.05 13.27 -2.49
CA ASN A 199 4.17 13.77 -1.69
C ASN A 199 5.53 13.12 -2.06
N GLY A 200 6.61 13.57 -1.38
CA GLY A 200 7.97 13.05 -1.50
C GLY A 200 8.63 13.24 -2.86
N TYR A 201 9.74 12.56 -3.06
CA TYR A 201 10.56 12.67 -4.27
C TYR A 201 10.45 11.46 -5.21
N SER A 202 9.96 10.34 -4.71
CA SER A 202 9.74 9.15 -5.53
C SER A 202 8.52 9.34 -6.43
N THR A 203 8.59 8.80 -7.64
CA THR A 203 7.53 8.85 -8.63
C THR A 203 7.30 7.47 -9.25
N LEU A 204 6.21 7.32 -9.98
CA LEU A 204 5.93 6.13 -10.77
C LEU A 204 6.40 6.33 -12.21
N THR A 205 7.00 5.30 -12.84
CA THR A 205 7.31 5.30 -14.27
C THR A 205 6.10 5.04 -15.15
N GLN A 206 5.04 4.45 -14.57
CA GLN A 206 3.73 4.19 -15.20
C GLN A 206 2.66 4.08 -14.12
N LYS A 207 1.39 4.30 -14.50
CA LYS A 207 0.25 4.28 -13.57
C LYS A 207 -0.24 2.87 -13.20
N HIS A 208 0.23 1.83 -13.85
CA HIS A 208 -0.17 0.44 -13.60
C HIS A 208 1.00 -0.35 -13.01
N PRO A 209 0.76 -1.40 -12.23
CA PRO A 209 1.80 -2.32 -11.79
C PRO A 209 2.62 -2.85 -12.96
N ASN A 210 3.93 -3.02 -12.77
CA ASN A 210 4.80 -3.61 -13.78
C ASN A 210 4.70 -5.15 -13.83
N THR A 211 4.24 -5.76 -12.75
CA THR A 211 3.92 -7.19 -12.64
C THR A 211 2.68 -7.40 -11.81
N LEU A 212 1.92 -8.46 -12.11
CA LEU A 212 0.78 -8.91 -11.33
C LEU A 212 0.88 -10.40 -11.09
N LYS A 213 0.73 -10.83 -9.84
CA LYS A 213 0.66 -12.25 -9.46
C LYS A 213 -0.58 -12.46 -8.58
N PHE A 214 -1.43 -13.41 -8.95
CA PHE A 214 -2.61 -13.80 -8.18
C PHE A 214 -2.32 -15.01 -7.28
N ILE A 215 -2.89 -15.02 -6.06
CA ILE A 215 -2.87 -16.11 -5.10
C ILE A 215 -4.31 -16.46 -4.78
N ASP A 216 -4.82 -17.50 -5.44
CA ASP A 216 -6.25 -17.90 -5.44
C ASP A 216 -6.79 -18.23 -4.04
N SER A 217 -6.03 -18.94 -3.21
CA SER A 217 -6.49 -19.40 -1.89
C SER A 217 -6.83 -18.28 -0.90
N THR A 218 -6.44 -17.04 -1.18
CA THR A 218 -6.60 -15.89 -0.27
C THR A 218 -7.13 -14.64 -0.97
N PHE A 219 -7.58 -14.74 -2.21
CA PHE A 219 -8.06 -13.61 -3.05
C PHE A 219 -7.07 -12.43 -3.06
N THR A 220 -5.80 -12.77 -3.20
CA THR A 220 -4.70 -11.83 -3.01
C THR A 220 -3.93 -11.60 -4.31
N TYR A 221 -3.61 -10.34 -4.58
CA TYR A 221 -2.78 -9.91 -5.70
C TYR A 221 -1.47 -9.31 -5.19
N ILE A 222 -0.34 -9.66 -5.79
CA ILE A 222 0.95 -9.04 -5.57
C ILE A 222 1.25 -8.15 -6.77
N LEU A 223 1.29 -6.84 -6.53
CA LEU A 223 1.52 -5.80 -7.53
C LEU A 223 2.98 -5.38 -7.49
N GLY A 224 3.74 -5.56 -8.57
CA GLY A 224 5.08 -4.98 -8.68
C GLY A 224 4.98 -3.46 -8.86
N LEU A 225 5.73 -2.71 -8.06
CA LEU A 225 5.66 -1.25 -8.05
C LEU A 225 6.68 -0.65 -9.03
N PRO A 226 6.26 0.13 -10.05
CA PRO A 226 7.14 0.76 -11.02
C PRO A 226 7.73 2.06 -10.47
N LEU A 227 8.39 2.02 -9.32
CA LEU A 227 8.97 3.17 -8.65
C LEU A 227 10.22 3.69 -9.37
N LYS A 228 10.39 5.01 -9.37
CA LYS A 228 11.57 5.75 -9.79
C LYS A 228 12.00 6.70 -8.68
N GLY A 229 13.28 6.67 -8.33
CA GLY A 229 13.84 7.40 -7.20
C GLY A 229 13.93 6.53 -5.94
N ILE A 230 14.41 7.12 -4.87
CA ILE A 230 14.53 6.49 -3.55
C ILE A 230 13.49 7.16 -2.66
N ALA A 231 12.61 6.37 -2.05
CA ALA A 231 11.60 6.88 -1.14
C ALA A 231 12.23 7.39 0.16
N GLU A 232 11.67 8.48 0.69
CA GLU A 232 12.09 9.11 1.95
C GLU A 232 11.03 8.98 3.06
N GLY A 233 10.02 8.10 2.85
CA GLY A 233 8.98 7.79 3.85
C GLY A 233 7.86 8.82 3.94
N SER A 234 7.90 9.90 3.17
CA SER A 234 6.83 10.89 3.09
C SER A 234 5.82 10.61 1.98
N GLU A 235 6.16 9.70 1.09
CA GLU A 235 5.33 9.30 -0.04
C GLU A 235 4.14 8.45 0.41
N GLU A 236 2.94 8.80 -0.05
CA GLU A 236 1.72 8.02 0.10
C GLU A 236 1.39 7.37 -1.25
N LEU A 237 1.51 6.04 -1.32
CA LEU A 237 1.03 5.24 -2.46
C LEU A 237 -0.46 5.01 -2.32
N VAL A 238 -1.23 5.42 -3.34
CA VAL A 238 -2.67 5.24 -3.42
C VAL A 238 -3.00 4.27 -4.56
N ILE A 239 -3.91 3.34 -4.27
CA ILE A 239 -4.46 2.39 -5.24
C ILE A 239 -5.92 2.73 -5.52
N SER A 240 -6.31 2.66 -6.79
CA SER A 240 -7.69 2.81 -7.27
C SER A 240 -7.94 1.87 -8.45
N PHE A 241 -9.20 1.75 -8.86
CA PHE A 241 -9.62 0.92 -9.97
C PHE A 241 -10.17 1.76 -11.10
N PRO A 242 -10.06 1.33 -12.37
CA PRO A 242 -10.80 1.94 -13.47
C PRO A 242 -12.30 1.64 -13.33
N ASP A 243 -13.13 2.41 -14.01
CA ASP A 243 -14.55 2.11 -14.23
C ASP A 243 -14.70 0.79 -14.98
N ASP A 244 -15.69 -0.02 -14.62
CA ASP A 244 -15.87 -1.37 -15.17
C ASP A 244 -14.61 -2.26 -15.07
N GLY A 245 -13.82 -2.11 -14.00
CA GLY A 245 -12.50 -2.73 -13.89
C GLY A 245 -12.43 -4.03 -13.11
N ILE A 246 -13.20 -4.15 -12.04
CA ILE A 246 -13.17 -5.31 -11.13
C ILE A 246 -14.57 -5.66 -10.68
N PHE A 247 -14.94 -6.93 -10.82
CA PHE A 247 -16.26 -7.47 -10.47
C PHE A 247 -16.14 -8.69 -9.55
N ASP A 248 -17.20 -8.98 -8.80
CA ASP A 248 -17.39 -10.26 -8.12
C ASP A 248 -17.96 -11.34 -9.08
N ALA A 249 -18.25 -12.53 -8.56
CA ALA A 249 -18.86 -13.62 -9.31
C ALA A 249 -20.32 -13.33 -9.71
N SER A 250 -20.99 -12.37 -9.08
CA SER A 250 -22.38 -11.99 -9.35
C SER A 250 -22.51 -10.79 -10.30
N GLY A 251 -21.38 -10.16 -10.67
CA GLY A 251 -21.31 -8.99 -11.52
C GLY A 251 -21.43 -7.66 -10.76
N SER A 252 -21.26 -7.65 -9.42
CA SER A 252 -21.20 -6.43 -8.64
C SER A 252 -19.81 -5.79 -8.80
N GLU A 253 -19.77 -4.52 -9.17
CA GLU A 253 -18.51 -3.80 -9.44
C GLU A 253 -17.87 -3.25 -8.18
N ALA A 254 -16.55 -3.45 -8.02
CA ALA A 254 -15.77 -2.84 -6.97
C ALA A 254 -15.73 -1.32 -7.12
N SER A 255 -15.97 -0.58 -6.04
CA SER A 255 -15.84 0.88 -6.05
C SER A 255 -14.44 1.31 -6.51
N GLN A 256 -14.36 2.30 -7.39
CA GLN A 256 -13.10 2.87 -7.88
C GLN A 256 -12.21 3.38 -6.72
N THR A 257 -12.84 3.86 -5.64
CA THR A 257 -12.17 4.31 -4.42
C THR A 257 -12.53 3.41 -3.26
N GLN A 258 -11.56 2.67 -2.76
CA GLN A 258 -11.71 1.76 -1.63
C GLN A 258 -11.47 2.49 -0.30
N VAL A 259 -12.05 1.99 0.79
CA VAL A 259 -11.81 2.51 2.16
C VAL A 259 -10.36 2.29 2.58
N ILE A 260 -9.83 1.08 2.28
CA ILE A 260 -8.42 0.75 2.45
C ILE A 260 -7.76 0.86 1.07
N ASN A 261 -7.15 2.00 0.76
CA ASN A 261 -6.62 2.25 -0.57
C ASN A 261 -5.26 2.93 -0.59
N LYS A 262 -4.58 3.07 0.56
CA LYS A 262 -3.31 3.79 0.64
C LYS A 262 -2.36 3.22 1.68
N VAL A 263 -1.08 3.40 1.42
CA VAL A 263 0.02 3.00 2.29
C VAL A 263 1.20 3.95 2.10
N ASN A 264 1.91 4.29 3.18
CA ASN A 264 3.15 5.07 3.07
C ASN A 264 4.30 4.18 2.62
N LEU A 265 5.15 4.70 1.72
CA LEU A 265 6.39 4.03 1.35
C LEU A 265 7.34 3.99 2.55
N PHE A 266 8.14 2.95 2.63
CA PHE A 266 9.25 2.90 3.57
C PHE A 266 10.33 3.89 3.14
N ASP A 267 10.91 4.60 4.08
CA ASP A 267 12.12 5.39 3.85
C ASP A 267 13.30 4.45 3.54
N LEU A 268 13.91 4.66 2.39
CA LEU A 268 15.11 3.95 1.92
C LEU A 268 16.25 4.93 1.62
N SER A 269 16.07 6.20 1.99
CA SER A 269 16.99 7.28 1.68
C SER A 269 18.09 7.38 2.75
N ALA A 270 19.32 7.08 2.37
CA ALA A 270 20.45 7.21 3.27
C ALA A 270 20.67 8.67 3.71
N PRO A 271 21.01 8.93 4.98
CA PRO A 271 21.36 10.27 5.43
C PRO A 271 22.63 10.80 4.74
N THR A 272 22.60 12.06 4.32
CA THR A 272 23.72 12.70 3.63
C THR A 272 24.18 13.94 4.38
N ILE A 273 25.48 14.28 4.28
CA ILE A 273 26.02 15.53 4.78
C ILE A 273 25.58 16.66 3.83
N THR A 274 24.79 17.58 4.34
CA THR A 274 24.28 18.75 3.59
C THR A 274 25.16 19.98 3.73
N GLU A 275 25.90 20.08 4.84
CA GLU A 275 26.79 21.20 5.13
C GLU A 275 27.94 20.73 6.02
N SER A 276 29.16 21.19 5.72
CA SER A 276 30.32 21.12 6.60
C SER A 276 30.97 22.49 6.67
N ARG A 277 31.20 22.98 7.89
CA ARG A 277 31.78 24.31 8.14
C ARG A 277 32.85 24.25 9.20
N LEU A 278 34.07 24.62 8.83
CA LEU A 278 35.22 24.74 9.72
C LEU A 278 35.22 26.07 10.44
N ASN A 279 35.57 26.07 11.71
CA ASN A 279 35.85 27.30 12.47
C ASN A 279 37.18 27.93 12.03
N SER A 280 37.26 29.25 12.09
CA SER A 280 38.45 29.98 11.67
C SER A 280 39.72 29.64 12.43
N ASP A 281 39.62 29.02 13.62
CA ASP A 281 40.76 28.54 14.41
C ASP A 281 41.23 27.13 14.02
N ASN A 282 40.63 26.50 13.06
CA ASN A 282 40.85 25.13 12.62
C ASN A 282 40.67 24.04 13.70
N LYS A 283 39.97 24.32 14.80
CA LYS A 283 39.83 23.38 15.92
C LYS A 283 38.54 22.58 15.89
N ASN A 284 37.51 23.08 15.20
CA ASN A 284 36.20 22.46 15.19
C ASN A 284 35.58 22.57 13.81
N VAL A 285 34.87 21.51 13.41
CA VAL A 285 34.05 21.51 12.21
C VAL A 285 32.58 21.18 12.58
N LYS A 286 31.66 21.98 12.12
CA LYS A 286 30.22 21.72 12.20
C LYS A 286 29.80 20.90 10.97
N VAL A 287 29.18 19.74 11.18
CA VAL A 287 28.65 18.87 10.16
C VAL A 287 27.13 18.77 10.33
N ARG A 288 26.38 18.99 9.27
CA ARG A 288 24.92 18.89 9.25
C ARG A 288 24.46 17.79 8.29
N PHE A 289 23.62 16.88 8.75
CA PHE A 289 23.00 15.85 7.95
C PHE A 289 21.63 16.29 7.39
N SER A 290 21.17 15.60 6.34
CA SER A 290 19.83 15.79 5.73
C SER A 290 18.70 15.51 6.70
N VAL A 291 18.88 14.55 7.60
CA VAL A 291 17.94 14.10 8.63
C VAL A 291 18.66 13.91 9.96
N PRO A 292 17.96 13.77 11.09
CA PRO A 292 18.58 13.32 12.35
C PRO A 292 19.26 11.97 12.18
N VAL A 293 20.45 11.80 12.80
CA VAL A 293 21.24 10.58 12.70
C VAL A 293 21.58 10.01 14.07
N PHE A 294 21.78 8.69 14.11
CA PHE A 294 21.95 7.88 15.31
C PHE A 294 23.09 6.88 15.14
N SER A 295 23.68 6.41 16.23
CA SER A 295 24.72 5.37 16.21
C SER A 295 24.16 3.95 16.07
N SER A 296 22.84 3.77 16.13
CA SER A 296 22.18 2.48 16.04
C SER A 296 21.12 2.47 14.95
N ALA A 297 21.03 1.36 14.20
CA ALA A 297 19.97 1.07 13.23
C ALA A 297 18.55 1.03 13.85
N LYS A 298 18.41 1.17 15.17
CA LYS A 298 17.12 1.31 15.86
C LYS A 298 16.63 2.76 15.93
N GLY A 299 17.33 3.72 15.32
CA GLY A 299 17.02 5.15 15.41
C GLY A 299 17.29 5.73 16.81
N THR A 300 18.28 5.19 17.52
CA THR A 300 18.63 5.59 18.89
C THR A 300 20.15 5.62 19.07
N GLY A 301 20.59 6.28 20.11
CA GLY A 301 22.01 6.43 20.46
C GLY A 301 22.65 7.66 19.85
N ASP A 302 23.48 8.34 20.65
CA ASP A 302 24.27 9.48 20.20
C ASP A 302 25.46 9.01 19.37
N LEU A 303 25.88 9.82 18.40
CA LEU A 303 27.08 9.54 17.64
C LEU A 303 28.33 9.67 18.51
N GLU A 304 29.30 8.83 18.28
CA GLU A 304 30.59 8.80 18.92
C GLU A 304 31.70 9.25 17.96
N ARG A 305 32.90 9.51 18.49
CA ARG A 305 34.04 9.96 17.68
C ARG A 305 34.42 8.95 16.59
N ASP A 306 34.32 7.67 16.89
CA ASP A 306 34.68 6.57 16.00
C ASP A 306 33.68 6.34 14.85
N ASP A 307 32.56 7.08 14.85
CA ASP A 307 31.60 7.09 13.75
C ASP A 307 32.05 7.93 12.54
N PHE A 308 33.13 8.73 12.73
CA PHE A 308 33.72 9.57 11.69
C PHE A 308 35.18 9.24 11.45
N ASN A 309 35.57 9.23 10.18
CA ASN A 309 36.96 9.21 9.75
C ASN A 309 37.34 10.58 9.18
N LEU A 310 38.45 11.13 9.66
CA LEU A 310 39.06 12.39 9.18
C LEU A 310 40.25 12.08 8.30
N GLU A 311 40.37 12.79 7.19
CA GLU A 311 41.53 12.76 6.31
C GLU A 311 41.95 14.20 6.00
N LEU A 312 43.27 14.46 6.08
CA LEU A 312 43.87 15.73 5.70
C LEU A 312 44.87 15.46 4.56
N SER A 313 44.75 16.21 3.50
CA SER A 313 45.62 16.08 2.32
C SER A 313 46.07 17.46 1.87
N GLY A 314 47.23 17.53 1.22
CA GLY A 314 47.85 18.81 0.82
C GLY A 314 48.58 19.51 2.00
N GLY A 315 49.23 20.66 1.72
CA GLY A 315 49.89 21.52 2.69
C GLY A 315 50.99 20.87 3.53
N SER A 316 51.29 21.51 4.66
CA SER A 316 52.34 21.10 5.60
C SER A 316 51.83 20.51 6.91
N ALA A 317 50.58 20.77 7.27
CA ALA A 317 49.99 20.27 8.50
C ALA A 317 49.47 18.84 8.33
N THR A 318 49.34 18.10 9.42
CA THR A 318 48.83 16.73 9.49
C THR A 318 47.83 16.60 10.63
N LEU A 319 46.96 15.54 10.56
CA LEU A 319 46.09 15.18 11.67
C LEU A 319 46.85 14.39 12.74
N LYS A 320 46.61 14.70 14.04
CA LYS A 320 47.09 13.89 15.13
C LYS A 320 46.43 12.53 15.18
N ASN A 321 45.12 12.46 14.89
CA ASN A 321 44.30 11.25 14.83
C ASN A 321 43.36 11.33 13.63
N ARG A 322 42.94 10.16 13.10
CA ARG A 322 41.94 10.08 12.04
C ARG A 322 40.49 10.11 12.54
N THR A 323 40.32 10.14 13.87
CA THR A 323 39.00 10.29 14.51
C THR A 323 38.93 11.67 15.15
N PRO A 324 37.75 12.29 15.26
CA PRO A 324 37.55 13.53 15.99
C PRO A 324 38.08 13.46 17.42
N SER A 325 38.62 14.56 17.95
CA SER A 325 39.04 14.63 19.34
C SER A 325 37.87 14.80 20.32
N SER A 326 36.75 15.34 19.84
CA SER A 326 35.46 15.48 20.55
C SER A 326 34.30 15.46 19.59
N ILE A 327 33.12 15.17 20.12
CA ILE A 327 31.84 15.29 19.39
C ILE A 327 30.79 15.86 20.31
N THR A 328 29.98 16.79 19.82
CA THR A 328 28.77 17.27 20.48
C THR A 328 27.63 17.37 19.44
N SER A 329 26.42 16.96 19.84
CA SER A 329 25.25 16.94 18.98
C SER A 329 24.28 18.06 19.34
N SER A 330 23.57 18.57 18.34
CA SER A 330 22.51 19.58 18.47
C SER A 330 21.41 19.35 17.42
N GLU A 331 20.35 20.14 17.48
CA GLU A 331 19.22 20.04 16.54
C GLU A 331 18.64 18.61 16.45
N ASN A 332 18.45 17.97 17.64
CA ASN A 332 17.92 16.61 17.75
C ASN A 332 18.74 15.55 16.97
N GLY A 333 20.07 15.66 16.98
CA GLY A 333 20.94 14.70 16.27
C GLY A 333 21.12 14.98 14.79
N ARG A 334 20.71 16.16 14.28
CA ARG A 334 20.92 16.54 12.88
C ARG A 334 22.26 17.24 12.63
N THR A 335 22.79 17.90 13.67
CA THR A 335 24.01 18.70 13.57
C THR A 335 25.01 18.26 14.62
N HIS A 336 26.26 18.08 14.20
CA HIS A 336 27.37 17.64 15.06
C HIS A 336 28.54 18.58 14.94
N GLN A 337 29.15 18.92 16.08
CA GLN A 337 30.43 19.64 16.11
C GLN A 337 31.52 18.65 16.45
N LEU A 338 32.49 18.49 15.55
CA LEU A 338 33.63 17.59 15.66
C LEU A 338 34.87 18.38 15.99
N GLY A 339 35.58 18.01 17.06
CA GLY A 339 36.89 18.56 17.40
C GLY A 339 37.97 17.99 16.50
N ILE A 340 38.95 18.81 16.10
CA ILE A 340 40.02 18.41 15.20
C ILE A 340 41.36 18.78 15.87
N ASP A 341 42.27 17.79 15.96
CA ASP A 341 43.64 17.97 16.44
C ASP A 341 44.60 17.99 15.25
N ILE A 342 45.16 19.16 14.95
CA ILE A 342 46.12 19.39 13.88
C ILE A 342 47.53 19.48 14.47
N VAL A 343 48.49 18.87 13.80
CA VAL A 343 49.92 18.92 14.09
C VAL A 343 50.64 19.73 13.00
N GLY A 344 51.40 20.69 13.38
CA GLY A 344 52.02 21.68 12.49
C GLY A 344 51.17 22.93 12.35
N VAL A 345 51.59 23.85 11.50
CA VAL A 345 50.89 25.10 11.19
C VAL A 345 50.31 25.01 9.79
N PRO A 346 48.97 25.08 9.67
CA PRO A 346 48.33 25.04 8.34
C PRO A 346 48.74 26.23 7.46
N ASP A 347 48.93 25.95 6.17
CA ASP A 347 49.29 26.94 5.15
C ASP A 347 48.14 27.24 4.17
N GLY A 348 46.89 26.78 4.50
CA GLY A 348 45.70 27.00 3.70
C GLY A 348 45.54 26.09 2.47
N ARG A 349 46.52 25.22 2.21
CA ARG A 349 46.49 24.24 1.08
C ARG A 349 45.96 22.90 1.54
N GLU A 350 45.83 22.69 2.82
CA GLU A 350 45.30 21.48 3.39
C GLU A 350 43.78 21.39 3.11
N THR A 351 43.35 20.23 2.64
CA THR A 351 41.92 19.87 2.51
C THR A 351 41.55 18.81 3.53
N LEU A 352 40.68 19.19 4.46
CA LEU A 352 40.05 18.27 5.41
C LEU A 352 38.86 17.62 4.81
N THR A 353 38.80 16.28 4.84
CA THR A 353 37.65 15.47 4.42
C THR A 353 37.12 14.68 5.61
N ILE A 354 35.80 14.69 5.79
CA ILE A 354 35.07 13.99 6.85
C ILE A 354 34.21 12.90 6.23
N THR A 355 34.42 11.66 6.67
CA THR A 355 33.72 10.50 6.09
C THR A 355 32.99 9.74 7.21
N PRO A 356 31.68 9.45 7.07
CA PRO A 356 30.99 8.50 7.91
C PRO A 356 31.63 7.12 7.85
N VAL A 357 31.77 6.44 8.99
CA VAL A 357 32.21 5.06 9.05
C VAL A 357 31.07 4.15 8.65
N ASP A 358 31.33 3.15 7.83
CA ASP A 358 30.30 2.23 7.32
C ASP A 358 29.51 1.58 8.46
N ASN A 359 28.19 1.62 8.35
CA ASN A 359 27.25 1.02 9.27
C ASN A 359 27.40 1.49 10.74
N ASN A 360 27.88 2.72 10.95
CA ASN A 360 27.96 3.34 12.26
C ASN A 360 26.98 4.51 12.42
N ILE A 361 26.55 5.13 11.33
CA ILE A 361 25.63 6.27 11.33
C ILE A 361 24.38 5.90 10.57
N PHE A 362 23.22 6.00 11.21
CA PHE A 362 21.92 5.63 10.66
C PHE A 362 20.90 6.75 10.83
N ASP A 363 19.88 6.81 9.98
CA ASP A 363 18.66 7.56 10.25
C ASP A 363 17.68 6.77 11.15
N SER A 364 16.50 7.33 11.39
CA SER A 364 15.43 6.67 12.17
C SER A 364 14.80 5.45 11.48
N SER A 365 15.00 5.31 10.18
CA SER A 365 14.49 4.22 9.34
C SER A 365 15.50 3.09 9.14
N ALA A 366 16.64 3.15 9.83
CA ALA A 366 17.75 2.20 9.75
C ALA A 366 18.57 2.27 8.45
N ASN A 367 18.47 3.35 7.67
CA ASN A 367 19.30 3.53 6.50
C ASN A 367 20.70 4.00 6.92
N PRO A 368 21.79 3.31 6.56
CA PRO A 368 23.15 3.73 6.91
C PRO A 368 23.60 4.92 6.06
N ALA A 369 24.34 5.86 6.65
CA ALA A 369 25.00 6.92 5.91
C ALA A 369 26.05 6.36 4.94
N ASN A 370 26.05 6.84 3.69
CA ASN A 370 27.03 6.42 2.70
C ASN A 370 28.40 7.06 3.00
N LYS A 371 29.50 6.36 2.71
CA LYS A 371 30.85 6.93 2.72
C LYS A 371 31.02 8.07 1.73
N ILE A 372 30.38 7.97 0.55
CA ILE A 372 30.47 8.99 -0.49
C ILE A 372 29.55 10.13 -0.14
N GLN A 373 30.15 11.26 0.20
CA GLN A 373 29.45 12.50 0.58
C GLN A 373 29.91 13.62 -0.37
N SER A 374 29.06 14.59 -0.64
CA SER A 374 29.37 15.71 -1.55
C SER A 374 29.78 17.00 -0.83
N ASN A 375 29.41 17.17 0.44
CA ASN A 375 29.62 18.41 1.21
C ASN A 375 30.47 18.16 2.46
N ASN A 376 31.46 17.29 2.35
CA ASN A 376 32.25 16.78 3.46
C ASN A 376 33.72 17.20 3.44
N SER A 377 34.12 18.09 2.52
CA SER A 377 35.50 18.55 2.36
C SER A 377 35.59 20.06 2.40
N MET A 378 36.64 20.59 3.04
CA MET A 378 36.93 22.02 3.16
C MET A 378 38.40 22.26 3.36
N ASN A 379 38.87 23.43 2.94
CA ASN A 379 40.25 23.84 3.18
C ASN A 379 40.42 24.37 4.62
N LEU A 380 41.59 24.11 5.22
CA LEU A 380 41.98 24.75 6.46
C LEU A 380 42.23 26.24 6.23
N PHE A 381 41.97 27.02 7.26
CA PHE A 381 42.41 28.41 7.28
C PHE A 381 43.93 28.46 7.44
N ASP A 382 44.58 29.28 6.65
CA ASP A 382 45.99 29.59 6.78
C ASP A 382 46.32 30.18 8.19
N LYS A 383 47.31 29.63 8.84
CA LYS A 383 47.84 30.07 10.13
C LYS A 383 49.35 30.28 10.08
N GLN A 384 49.95 30.11 8.92
CA GLN A 384 51.36 30.33 8.74
C GLN A 384 51.61 31.83 8.63
N PRO A 385 52.52 32.42 9.45
CA PRO A 385 52.89 33.79 9.26
C PRO A 385 53.68 33.96 7.99
N PRO A 386 53.51 35.09 7.25
CA PRO A 386 54.26 35.37 6.03
C PRO A 386 55.77 35.40 6.31
N MET A 387 56.54 34.77 5.40
CA MET A 387 58.00 34.71 5.50
C MET A 387 58.64 35.41 4.32
N VAL A 388 59.73 36.13 4.61
CA VAL A 388 60.59 36.71 3.59
C VAL A 388 61.34 35.56 2.92
N THR A 389 61.20 35.41 1.58
CA THR A 389 61.84 34.36 0.79
C THR A 389 63.06 34.88 0.03
N ASP A 390 63.11 36.15 -0.29
CA ASP A 390 64.25 36.75 -0.94
C ASP A 390 64.38 38.23 -0.62
N VAL A 391 65.62 38.74 -0.54
CA VAL A 391 65.92 40.14 -0.40
C VAL A 391 67.07 40.50 -1.35
N SER A 392 66.86 41.50 -2.15
CA SER A 392 67.88 42.00 -3.06
C SER A 392 67.95 43.54 -3.01
N ILE A 393 69.13 44.10 -3.33
CA ILE A 393 69.36 45.54 -3.35
C ILE A 393 69.63 46.00 -4.79
N SER A 394 69.13 47.18 -5.13
CA SER A 394 69.43 47.80 -6.43
C SER A 394 70.94 48.09 -6.61
N SER A 395 71.42 48.15 -7.80
CA SER A 395 72.82 48.50 -8.13
C SER A 395 73.19 49.95 -7.69
N SER A 396 72.21 50.81 -7.46
CA SER A 396 72.37 52.15 -6.95
C SER A 396 72.37 52.21 -5.41
N ASN A 397 72.08 51.12 -4.71
CA ASN A 397 71.92 51.00 -3.28
C ASN A 397 70.81 51.88 -2.71
N ASP A 398 69.81 52.25 -3.49
CA ASP A 398 68.70 53.13 -3.12
C ASP A 398 67.37 52.42 -2.90
N SER A 399 67.30 51.17 -3.26
CA SER A 399 66.06 50.37 -3.22
C SER A 399 66.34 48.95 -2.77
N LEU A 400 65.53 48.41 -1.83
CA LEU A 400 65.46 47.02 -1.44
C LEU A 400 64.23 46.38 -2.07
N PHE A 401 64.42 45.20 -2.64
CA PHE A 401 63.33 44.33 -3.07
C PHE A 401 63.18 43.19 -2.06
N VAL A 402 62.02 43.10 -1.46
CA VAL A 402 61.67 42.08 -0.44
C VAL A 402 60.57 41.23 -1.01
N ILE A 403 60.78 39.91 -1.13
CA ILE A 403 59.78 38.97 -1.61
C ILE A 403 59.30 38.11 -0.45
N PHE A 404 58.00 38.05 -0.26
CA PHE A 404 57.33 37.17 0.70
C PHE A 404 56.83 35.93 0.01
N ASP A 405 56.61 34.83 0.73
CA ASP A 405 55.98 33.59 0.25
C ASP A 405 54.49 33.76 -0.08
N GLU A 406 53.87 34.76 0.56
CA GLU A 406 52.46 35.12 0.35
C GLU A 406 52.24 36.63 0.27
N ALA A 407 50.99 37.04 0.01
CA ALA A 407 50.61 38.46 0.02
C ALA A 407 50.56 39.01 1.45
N VAL A 408 51.16 40.19 1.71
CA VAL A 408 51.28 40.83 3.00
C VAL A 408 50.50 42.13 3.07
N TYR A 409 50.00 42.45 4.25
CA TYR A 409 49.16 43.64 4.53
C TYR A 409 49.52 44.27 5.85
N ALA A 410 49.17 45.55 6.03
CA ALA A 410 49.43 46.32 7.26
C ALA A 410 48.32 46.14 8.31
N SER A 411 47.25 45.43 8.00
CA SER A 411 46.08 45.17 8.89
C SER A 411 45.74 43.70 8.99
N GLU A 412 45.18 43.27 10.13
CA GLU A 412 44.75 41.88 10.38
C GLU A 412 43.63 41.41 9.46
N ASP A 413 42.86 42.34 8.89
CA ASP A 413 41.78 42.03 7.95
C ASP A 413 42.24 41.88 6.50
N GLY A 414 43.55 42.03 6.23
CA GLY A 414 44.14 41.87 4.91
C GLY A 414 43.76 42.97 3.89
N THR A 415 43.44 44.16 4.33
CA THR A 415 42.96 45.26 3.48
C THR A 415 43.95 46.41 3.31
N ASP A 416 44.71 46.76 4.37
CA ASP A 416 45.61 47.93 4.35
C ASP A 416 46.94 47.61 3.65
N SER A 417 47.39 48.53 2.82
CA SER A 417 48.70 48.46 2.17
C SER A 417 49.82 48.76 3.13
N LEU A 418 50.95 48.10 2.95
CA LEU A 418 52.19 48.34 3.71
C LEU A 418 52.67 49.75 3.53
N LYS A 419 53.19 50.32 4.62
CA LYS A 419 53.74 51.68 4.73
C LYS A 419 55.22 51.64 5.15
N ALA A 420 55.90 52.77 5.07
CA ALA A 420 57.30 52.92 5.50
C ALA A 420 57.52 52.51 6.95
N ASP A 421 56.58 52.81 7.85
CA ASP A 421 56.64 52.52 9.24
C ASP A 421 56.50 51.04 9.63
N ASP A 422 56.08 50.20 8.67
CA ASP A 422 55.96 48.73 8.87
C ASP A 422 57.31 48.03 8.76
N PHE A 423 58.38 48.77 8.36
CA PHE A 423 59.72 48.20 8.16
C PHE A 423 60.76 48.93 8.99
N LEU A 424 61.68 48.20 9.56
CA LEU A 424 62.85 48.73 10.24
C LEU A 424 64.15 48.29 9.52
N LEU A 425 64.95 49.26 9.07
CA LEU A 425 66.18 49.05 8.42
C LEU A 425 67.34 49.23 9.40
N SER A 426 68.38 48.41 9.35
CA SER A 426 69.63 48.57 10.06
C SER A 426 70.79 48.35 9.07
N LEU A 427 71.83 49.17 9.23
CA LEU A 427 73.07 49.07 8.48
C LEU A 427 74.24 49.04 9.44
N THR A 428 75.11 48.02 9.29
CA THR A 428 76.27 47.84 10.18
C THR A 428 77.51 47.59 9.36
N GLY A 429 78.66 48.08 9.89
CA GLY A 429 79.99 47.99 9.24
C GLY A 429 80.21 49.03 8.15
N GLY A 430 81.47 49.31 7.86
CA GLY A 430 81.91 50.33 6.91
C GLY A 430 81.72 51.77 7.35
N VAL A 431 81.65 52.69 6.36
CA VAL A 431 81.55 54.15 6.60
C VAL A 431 80.16 54.72 6.19
N ALA A 432 79.31 53.94 5.54
CA ALA A 432 78.00 54.40 5.16
C ALA A 432 77.00 54.24 6.31
N GLY A 433 76.05 55.15 6.41
CA GLY A 433 74.97 55.13 7.42
C GLY A 433 73.62 55.41 6.82
N LEU A 434 72.61 54.90 7.47
CA LEU A 434 71.20 55.20 7.12
C LEU A 434 70.85 56.59 7.66
N SER A 435 70.15 57.38 6.84
CA SER A 435 69.63 58.71 7.29
C SER A 435 68.38 58.56 8.16
N ASN A 436 67.67 57.37 8.03
CA ASN A 436 66.47 57.04 8.80
C ASN A 436 66.40 55.51 8.96
N SER A 437 65.84 55.05 10.06
CA SER A 437 65.59 53.62 10.30
C SER A 437 64.43 53.05 9.54
N ASN A 438 63.58 53.87 8.93
CA ASN A 438 62.46 53.48 8.09
C ASN A 438 62.79 53.80 6.63
N PRO A 439 62.24 52.96 5.64
CA PRO A 439 62.34 53.32 4.25
C PRO A 439 61.68 54.66 3.92
N ALA A 440 62.19 55.39 2.93
CA ALA A 440 61.60 56.67 2.49
C ALA A 440 60.19 56.47 1.86
N SER A 441 59.91 55.31 1.25
CA SER A 441 58.63 54.88 0.69
C SER A 441 58.59 53.36 0.51
N VAL A 442 57.40 52.84 0.49
CA VAL A 442 57.11 51.43 0.14
C VAL A 442 56.20 51.41 -1.05
N LYS A 443 56.47 50.53 -2.01
CA LYS A 443 55.60 50.20 -3.12
C LYS A 443 55.51 48.69 -3.15
N GLY A 444 54.30 48.14 -3.09
CA GLY A 444 54.07 46.73 -3.14
C GLY A 444 53.14 46.32 -4.29
N SER A 445 53.33 45.14 -4.81
CA SER A 445 52.44 44.47 -5.77
C SER A 445 52.30 43.01 -5.35
N GLY A 446 51.19 42.62 -4.77
CA GLY A 446 50.91 41.27 -4.37
C GLY A 446 51.88 40.70 -3.33
N LYS A 447 52.79 39.79 -3.74
CA LYS A 447 53.85 39.19 -2.87
C LYS A 447 55.11 40.03 -2.74
N ASN A 448 55.23 41.12 -3.51
CA ASN A 448 56.41 41.95 -3.59
C ASN A 448 56.15 43.35 -3.08
#